data_f2134a75271fb074295d95b887ce8527
#
_entry.id   f2134a75271fb074295d95b887ce8527
#
_cell.length_a   1.000
_cell.length_b   1.000
_cell.length_c   1.000
_cell.angle_alpha   90.00
_cell.angle_beta   90.00
_cell.angle_gamma   90.00
#
_symmetry.space_group_name_H-M   'P 1'
#
loop_
_entity.id
_entity.type
_entity.pdbx_description
1 polymer ?
#
loop_
_entity_poly.entity_id
_entity_poly.type
_entity_poly.pdbx_seq_one_letter_code
_entity_poly.pdbx_strand_id
1 'polypeptide(L)'
;MSVFSNRRVCAAVRTREDFDYALESKVDVIFLLYSNILNMNSYIEKAHKAGKKIFIHMDFVEGVGKDRIGLEYLKNLGVDGILTTRSNMIRAAKELGLVTIQRFFIVDSHSVDTAVESIRIAKPDVVEIMPGVVRKKIREFAEKVSTDILAGGLVEFKEDVDLAIEAGATAVSTADRELWNYR
;
A
#
# COMPACT_ATOMS: atom_id res chain seq x y z
N MET A 1 -1.08 12.99 10.20
CA MET A 1 0.06 12.15 10.62
C MET A 1 0.30 11.17 9.49
N SER A 2 1.50 11.11 8.90
CA SER A 2 1.76 10.21 7.76
C SER A 2 1.52 8.75 8.16
N VAL A 3 0.98 7.97 7.23
CA VAL A 3 0.80 6.50 7.38
C VAL A 3 2.15 5.83 7.58
N PHE A 4 3.16 6.36 6.91
CA PHE A 4 4.53 5.91 6.97
C PHE A 4 5.25 6.67 8.08
N SER A 5 5.77 5.95 9.09
CA SER A 5 6.70 6.51 10.06
C SER A 5 8.03 6.86 9.35
N ASN A 6 9.10 7.05 10.02
CA ASN A 6 10.40 7.45 9.41
C ASN A 6 11.04 6.39 8.47
N ARG A 7 10.31 5.34 8.11
CA ARG A 7 10.80 4.27 7.24
C ARG A 7 10.33 4.47 5.81
N ARG A 8 11.30 4.41 4.88
CA ARG A 8 11.05 4.63 3.46
C ARG A 8 10.56 3.38 2.72
N VAL A 9 10.73 2.18 3.31
CA VAL A 9 10.40 0.91 2.66
C VAL A 9 9.28 0.20 3.40
N CYS A 10 8.30 -0.29 2.64
CA CYS A 10 7.20 -1.13 3.09
C CYS A 10 7.32 -2.52 2.44
N ALA A 11 6.97 -3.57 3.18
CA ALA A 11 7.01 -4.94 2.68
C ALA A 11 5.76 -5.29 1.87
N ALA A 12 5.93 -5.63 0.60
CA ALA A 12 4.88 -6.20 -0.25
C ALA A 12 4.94 -7.74 -0.19
N VAL A 13 4.16 -8.32 0.70
CA VAL A 13 4.21 -9.74 1.06
C VAL A 13 3.33 -10.57 0.13
N ARG A 14 3.92 -11.58 -0.53
CA ARG A 14 3.25 -12.46 -1.49
C ARG A 14 3.11 -13.90 -1.02
N THR A 15 3.95 -14.33 -0.07
CA THR A 15 3.98 -15.68 0.46
C THR A 15 3.99 -15.67 1.98
N ARG A 16 3.78 -16.85 2.60
CA ARG A 16 3.92 -16.99 4.04
C ARG A 16 5.34 -16.75 4.50
N GLU A 17 6.32 -17.23 3.74
CA GLU A 17 7.74 -17.05 4.02
C GLU A 17 8.13 -15.57 3.97
N ASP A 18 7.57 -14.80 3.03
CA ASP A 18 7.75 -13.34 3.00
C ASP A 18 7.18 -12.70 4.26
N PHE A 19 5.99 -13.14 4.70
CA PHE A 19 5.37 -12.60 5.89
C PHE A 19 6.21 -12.86 7.13
N ASP A 20 6.67 -14.10 7.33
CA ASP A 20 7.50 -14.46 8.48
C ASP A 20 8.81 -13.65 8.48
N TYR A 21 9.44 -13.44 7.31
CA TYR A 21 10.62 -12.58 7.18
C TYR A 21 10.29 -11.10 7.46
N ALA A 22 9.17 -10.60 6.98
CA ALA A 22 8.75 -9.21 7.21
C ALA A 22 8.55 -8.90 8.70
N LEU A 23 8.08 -9.87 9.50
CA LEU A 23 7.92 -9.71 10.94
C LEU A 23 9.25 -9.39 11.65
N GLU A 24 10.36 -9.98 11.18
CA GLU A 24 11.71 -9.82 11.76
C GLU A 24 12.48 -8.65 11.14
N SER A 25 12.05 -8.16 9.97
CA SER A 25 12.70 -7.06 9.25
C SER A 25 12.46 -5.69 9.90
N LYS A 26 13.12 -4.66 9.37
CA LYS A 26 13.00 -3.28 9.88
C LYS A 26 11.80 -2.51 9.34
N VAL A 27 10.97 -3.07 8.45
CA VAL A 27 9.78 -2.37 7.96
C VAL A 27 8.75 -2.17 9.08
N ASP A 28 8.04 -1.05 9.03
CA ASP A 28 6.94 -0.77 9.96
C ASP A 28 5.57 -1.12 9.36
N VAL A 29 5.52 -1.27 8.02
CA VAL A 29 4.28 -1.49 7.26
C VAL A 29 4.38 -2.72 6.40
N ILE A 30 3.37 -3.59 6.49
CA ILE A 30 3.22 -4.79 5.69
C ILE A 30 1.97 -4.66 4.80
N PHE A 31 2.15 -4.82 3.49
CA PHE A 31 1.07 -4.99 2.53
C PHE A 31 0.88 -6.48 2.26
N LEU A 32 -0.19 -7.05 2.76
CA LEU A 32 -0.52 -8.46 2.56
C LEU A 32 -1.26 -8.61 1.22
N LEU A 33 -0.53 -9.05 0.18
CA LEU A 33 -1.03 -9.18 -1.18
C LEU A 33 -1.74 -10.51 -1.44
N TYR A 34 -1.67 -11.44 -0.50
CA TYR A 34 -2.38 -12.70 -0.55
C TYR A 34 -2.98 -12.99 0.83
N SER A 35 -4.22 -13.34 0.89
CA SER A 35 -4.88 -13.80 2.12
C SER A 35 -6.27 -14.31 1.78
N ASN A 36 -6.84 -15.04 2.72
CA ASN A 36 -8.23 -15.44 2.65
C ASN A 36 -8.91 -15.31 4.02
N ILE A 37 -10.21 -15.45 4.03
CA ILE A 37 -11.03 -15.30 5.23
C ILE A 37 -10.59 -16.21 6.39
N LEU A 38 -9.95 -17.36 6.10
CA LEU A 38 -9.57 -18.36 7.10
C LEU A 38 -8.22 -18.04 7.77
N ASN A 39 -7.30 -17.35 7.08
CA ASN A 39 -5.94 -17.15 7.57
C ASN A 39 -5.61 -15.71 7.99
N MET A 40 -6.36 -14.71 7.52
CA MET A 40 -6.00 -13.30 7.71
C MET A 40 -5.96 -12.87 9.18
N ASN A 41 -6.83 -13.39 10.04
CA ASN A 41 -6.82 -13.06 11.47
C ASN A 41 -5.45 -13.36 12.10
N SER A 42 -4.89 -14.53 11.78
CA SER A 42 -3.57 -14.93 12.29
C SER A 42 -2.45 -13.99 11.79
N TYR A 43 -2.53 -13.51 10.56
CA TYR A 43 -1.54 -12.54 10.03
C TYR A 43 -1.65 -11.19 10.74
N ILE A 44 -2.87 -10.69 10.97
CA ILE A 44 -3.13 -9.42 11.65
C ILE A 44 -2.56 -9.47 13.08
N GLU A 45 -2.92 -10.51 13.84
CA GLU A 45 -2.44 -10.68 15.22
C GLU A 45 -0.91 -10.75 15.31
N LYS A 46 -0.27 -11.49 14.41
CA LYS A 46 1.20 -11.61 14.37
C LYS A 46 1.88 -10.29 14.00
N ALA A 47 1.35 -9.56 13.02
CA ALA A 47 1.89 -8.27 12.63
C ALA A 47 1.81 -7.27 13.80
N HIS A 48 0.68 -7.19 14.49
CA HIS A 48 0.50 -6.31 15.64
C HIS A 48 1.39 -6.71 16.83
N LYS A 49 1.55 -8.01 17.11
CA LYS A 49 2.50 -8.49 18.13
C LYS A 49 3.95 -8.09 17.83
N ALA A 50 4.30 -8.00 16.55
CA ALA A 50 5.60 -7.52 16.10
C ALA A 50 5.69 -5.97 16.01
N GLY A 51 4.64 -5.24 16.43
CA GLY A 51 4.59 -3.77 16.39
C GLY A 51 4.46 -3.19 14.99
N LYS A 52 3.96 -3.96 14.02
CA LYS A 52 3.85 -3.57 12.61
C LYS A 52 2.41 -3.28 12.23
N LYS A 53 2.22 -2.33 11.32
CA LYS A 53 0.93 -2.07 10.68
C LYS A 53 0.73 -3.04 9.51
N ILE A 54 -0.52 -3.50 9.34
CA ILE A 54 -0.87 -4.43 8.27
C ILE A 54 -2.04 -3.91 7.43
N PHE A 55 -1.84 -3.90 6.13
CA PHE A 55 -2.82 -3.48 5.12
C PHE A 55 -3.19 -4.67 4.24
N ILE A 56 -4.48 -4.87 4.02
CA ILE A 56 -4.99 -5.96 3.17
C ILE A 56 -5.21 -5.46 1.74
N HIS A 57 -4.70 -6.19 0.76
CA HIS A 57 -5.01 -5.92 -0.64
C HIS A 57 -6.40 -6.42 -0.99
N MET A 58 -7.37 -5.51 -0.97
CA MET A 58 -8.79 -5.84 -1.09
C MET A 58 -9.16 -6.52 -2.40
N ASP A 59 -8.44 -6.23 -3.49
CA ASP A 59 -8.74 -6.83 -4.79
C ASP A 59 -8.36 -8.32 -4.84
N PHE A 60 -7.41 -8.79 -4.02
CA PHE A 60 -6.87 -10.16 -4.03
C PHE A 60 -7.30 -11.01 -2.84
N VAL A 61 -7.87 -10.42 -1.78
CA VAL A 61 -8.34 -11.22 -0.65
C VAL A 61 -9.47 -12.17 -1.06
N GLU A 62 -9.36 -13.43 -0.67
CA GLU A 62 -10.33 -14.47 -1.00
C GLU A 62 -11.36 -14.66 0.12
N GLY A 63 -12.60 -14.95 -0.24
CA GLY A 63 -13.69 -15.22 0.70
C GLY A 63 -14.23 -13.98 1.43
N VAL A 64 -13.74 -12.77 1.12
CA VAL A 64 -14.24 -11.50 1.66
C VAL A 64 -14.94 -10.72 0.56
N GLY A 65 -16.15 -10.26 0.82
CA GLY A 65 -16.93 -9.44 -0.12
C GLY A 65 -16.18 -8.15 -0.49
N LYS A 66 -16.22 -7.80 -1.78
CA LYS A 66 -15.65 -6.52 -2.28
C LYS A 66 -16.69 -5.41 -2.13
N ASP A 67 -17.23 -5.26 -0.94
CA ASP A 67 -18.34 -4.39 -0.57
C ASP A 67 -18.15 -3.83 0.86
N ARG A 68 -19.13 -3.06 1.32
CA ARG A 68 -19.13 -2.46 2.66
C ARG A 68 -19.05 -3.52 3.78
N ILE A 69 -19.76 -4.63 3.64
CA ILE A 69 -19.78 -5.70 4.67
C ILE A 69 -18.40 -6.34 4.80
N GLY A 70 -17.73 -6.60 3.67
CA GLY A 70 -16.35 -7.08 3.67
C GLY A 70 -15.37 -6.09 4.34
N LEU A 71 -15.55 -4.79 4.14
CA LEU A 71 -14.74 -3.77 4.82
C LEU A 71 -15.03 -3.72 6.32
N GLU A 72 -16.28 -3.81 6.75
CA GLU A 72 -16.66 -3.87 8.17
C GLU A 72 -16.08 -5.13 8.84
N TYR A 73 -16.09 -6.26 8.15
CA TYR A 73 -15.44 -7.48 8.62
C TYR A 73 -13.93 -7.27 8.84
N LEU A 74 -13.21 -6.70 7.86
CA LEU A 74 -11.78 -6.39 8.00
C LEU A 74 -11.51 -5.42 9.13
N LYS A 75 -12.32 -4.38 9.27
CA LYS A 75 -12.22 -3.44 10.39
C LYS A 75 -12.37 -4.13 11.75
N ASN A 76 -13.35 -5.03 11.88
CA ASN A 76 -13.59 -5.78 13.11
C ASN A 76 -12.44 -6.74 13.45
N LEU A 77 -11.71 -7.24 12.45
CA LEU A 77 -10.47 -7.99 12.65
C LEU A 77 -9.29 -7.10 13.09
N GLY A 78 -9.43 -5.77 13.00
CA GLY A 78 -8.41 -4.82 13.43
C GLY A 78 -7.34 -4.50 12.40
N VAL A 79 -7.60 -4.66 11.08
CA VAL A 79 -6.64 -4.20 10.07
C VAL A 79 -6.39 -2.69 10.20
N ASP A 80 -5.17 -2.25 9.94
CA ASP A 80 -4.83 -0.82 9.96
C ASP A 80 -5.40 -0.08 8.74
N GLY A 81 -5.59 -0.79 7.62
CA GLY A 81 -6.17 -0.22 6.42
C GLY A 81 -6.25 -1.20 5.26
N ILE A 82 -6.62 -0.67 4.12
CA ILE A 82 -6.75 -1.43 2.87
C ILE A 82 -5.96 -0.80 1.73
N LEU A 83 -5.60 -1.65 0.77
CA LEU A 83 -5.05 -1.27 -0.53
C LEU A 83 -5.98 -1.81 -1.62
N THR A 84 -6.39 -0.96 -2.56
CA THR A 84 -7.29 -1.34 -3.67
C THR A 84 -7.13 -0.41 -4.86
N THR A 85 -7.51 -0.90 -6.04
CA THR A 85 -7.61 -0.06 -7.25
C THR A 85 -8.96 0.67 -7.36
N ARG A 86 -9.95 0.31 -6.54
CA ARG A 86 -11.36 0.69 -6.69
C ARG A 86 -11.73 1.92 -5.87
N SER A 87 -12.07 3.03 -6.54
CA SER A 87 -12.44 4.30 -5.87
C SER A 87 -13.66 4.20 -4.95
N ASN A 88 -14.64 3.35 -5.29
CA ASN A 88 -15.81 3.13 -4.42
C ASN A 88 -15.45 2.46 -3.12
N MET A 89 -14.48 1.53 -3.13
CA MET A 89 -13.97 0.86 -1.93
C MET A 89 -13.19 1.84 -1.04
N ILE A 90 -12.40 2.75 -1.64
CA ILE A 90 -11.69 3.81 -0.92
C ILE A 90 -12.67 4.66 -0.12
N ARG A 91 -13.75 5.15 -0.75
CA ARG A 91 -14.77 5.97 -0.06
C ARG A 91 -15.42 5.21 1.08
N ALA A 92 -15.87 3.98 0.84
CA ALA A 92 -16.52 3.16 1.86
C ALA A 92 -15.58 2.84 3.05
N ALA A 93 -14.30 2.56 2.78
CA ALA A 93 -13.31 2.30 3.83
C ALA A 93 -13.03 3.55 4.68
N LYS A 94 -12.95 4.73 4.07
CA LYS A 94 -12.80 6.00 4.80
C LYS A 94 -13.97 6.29 5.73
N GLU A 95 -15.20 6.05 5.29
CA GLU A 95 -16.39 6.19 6.16
C GLU A 95 -16.33 5.27 7.38
N LEU A 96 -15.66 4.13 7.26
CA LEU A 96 -15.42 3.19 8.35
C LEU A 96 -14.20 3.56 9.22
N GLY A 97 -13.42 4.58 8.85
CA GLY A 97 -12.23 5.01 9.56
C GLY A 97 -10.99 4.13 9.31
N LEU A 98 -10.98 3.33 8.25
CA LEU A 98 -9.81 2.60 7.79
C LEU A 98 -8.87 3.52 7.02
N VAL A 99 -7.56 3.34 7.18
CA VAL A 99 -6.57 3.99 6.30
C VAL A 99 -6.68 3.41 4.90
N THR A 100 -6.62 4.27 3.90
CA THR A 100 -6.87 3.90 2.51
C THR A 100 -5.68 4.17 1.61
N ILE A 101 -5.28 3.16 0.84
CA ILE A 101 -4.26 3.26 -0.19
C ILE A 101 -4.89 2.93 -1.54
N GLN A 102 -4.91 3.89 -2.45
CA GLN A 102 -5.43 3.66 -3.79
C GLN A 102 -4.30 3.43 -4.78
N ARG A 103 -4.32 2.27 -5.47
CA ARG A 103 -3.31 1.87 -6.44
C ARG A 103 -3.69 2.30 -7.85
N PHE A 104 -2.71 2.85 -8.56
CA PHE A 104 -2.81 3.21 -9.96
C PHE A 104 -1.68 2.59 -10.79
N PHE A 105 -2.03 2.06 -11.96
CA PHE A 105 -1.08 1.60 -12.95
C PHE A 105 -0.90 2.69 -14.01
N ILE A 106 0.31 3.22 -14.14
CA ILE A 106 0.62 4.30 -15.07
C ILE A 106 1.27 3.71 -16.31
N VAL A 107 0.48 3.52 -17.34
CA VAL A 107 0.90 2.91 -18.62
C VAL A 107 1.13 3.94 -19.72
N ASP A 108 0.49 5.11 -19.62
CA ASP A 108 0.60 6.22 -20.56
C ASP A 108 0.35 7.58 -19.90
N SER A 109 0.35 8.67 -20.66
CA SER A 109 0.07 10.01 -20.14
C SER A 109 -1.39 10.21 -19.75
N HIS A 110 -2.35 9.55 -20.42
CA HIS A 110 -3.77 9.66 -20.09
C HIS A 110 -4.10 9.01 -18.74
N SER A 111 -3.42 7.93 -18.38
CA SER A 111 -3.59 7.26 -17.07
C SER A 111 -3.23 8.16 -15.89
N VAL A 112 -2.32 9.14 -16.07
CA VAL A 112 -2.00 10.13 -15.03
C VAL A 112 -3.19 11.04 -14.75
N ASP A 113 -3.81 11.62 -15.79
CA ASP A 113 -4.92 12.55 -15.62
C ASP A 113 -6.15 11.84 -15.05
N THR A 114 -6.42 10.62 -15.49
CA THR A 114 -7.49 9.76 -14.94
C THR A 114 -7.24 9.45 -13.46
N ALA A 115 -6.00 9.15 -13.08
CA ALA A 115 -5.64 8.89 -11.69
C ALA A 115 -5.83 10.14 -10.83
N VAL A 116 -5.35 11.31 -11.27
CA VAL A 116 -5.51 12.58 -10.55
C VAL A 116 -6.98 12.92 -10.31
N GLU A 117 -7.84 12.73 -11.32
CA GLU A 117 -9.29 12.94 -11.15
C GLU A 117 -9.90 11.95 -10.16
N SER A 118 -9.51 10.67 -10.24
CA SER A 118 -9.96 9.64 -9.30
C SER A 118 -9.54 9.96 -7.86
N ILE A 119 -8.31 10.44 -7.65
CA ILE A 119 -7.78 10.85 -6.35
C ILE A 119 -8.61 12.02 -5.79
N ARG A 120 -8.93 13.01 -6.63
CA ARG A 120 -9.73 14.16 -6.23
C ARG A 120 -11.10 13.77 -5.72
N ILE A 121 -11.72 12.75 -6.34
CA ILE A 121 -13.06 12.25 -5.99
C ILE A 121 -13.02 11.33 -4.78
N ALA A 122 -12.12 10.34 -4.76
CA ALA A 122 -12.06 9.30 -3.73
C ALA A 122 -11.35 9.76 -2.46
N LYS A 123 -10.40 10.70 -2.58
CA LYS A 123 -9.58 11.27 -1.50
C LYS A 123 -8.91 10.20 -0.63
N PRO A 124 -8.12 9.27 -1.22
CA PRO A 124 -7.38 8.28 -0.45
C PRO A 124 -6.39 8.96 0.49
N ASP A 125 -5.97 8.26 1.55
CA ASP A 125 -4.95 8.77 2.47
C ASP A 125 -3.55 8.65 1.87
N VAL A 126 -3.34 7.65 1.00
CA VAL A 126 -2.11 7.41 0.25
C VAL A 126 -2.46 6.99 -1.18
N VAL A 127 -1.62 7.35 -2.12
CA VAL A 127 -1.69 6.91 -3.53
C VAL A 127 -0.50 6.02 -3.82
N GLU A 128 -0.75 4.80 -4.29
CA GLU A 128 0.32 3.94 -4.79
C GLU A 128 0.41 4.03 -6.31
N ILE A 129 1.61 4.36 -6.81
CA ILE A 129 1.92 4.50 -8.23
C ILE A 129 2.77 3.30 -8.67
N MET A 130 2.32 2.61 -9.70
CA MET A 130 3.04 1.51 -10.33
C MET A 130 3.22 1.76 -11.83
N PRO A 131 4.44 1.50 -12.39
CA PRO A 131 5.64 1.03 -11.71
C PRO A 131 6.41 2.16 -10.99
N GLY A 132 6.93 1.84 -9.80
CA GLY A 132 7.62 2.77 -8.91
C GLY A 132 8.98 3.27 -9.37
N VAL A 133 9.53 2.70 -10.42
CA VAL A 133 10.83 3.09 -11.02
C VAL A 133 10.71 4.22 -12.05
N VAL A 134 9.51 4.63 -12.41
CA VAL A 134 9.29 5.70 -13.39
C VAL A 134 9.30 7.07 -12.71
N ARG A 135 10.49 7.55 -12.34
CA ARG A 135 10.74 8.81 -11.61
C ARG A 135 10.01 10.02 -12.17
N LYS A 136 9.99 10.17 -13.50
CA LYS A 136 9.30 11.27 -14.17
C LYS A 136 7.81 11.30 -13.82
N LYS A 137 7.17 10.14 -13.69
CA LYS A 137 5.75 10.05 -13.35
C LYS A 137 5.51 10.29 -11.87
N ILE A 138 6.39 9.81 -10.99
CA ILE A 138 6.31 10.12 -9.55
C ILE A 138 6.37 11.63 -9.34
N ARG A 139 7.32 12.33 -9.99
CA ARG A 139 7.44 13.79 -9.91
C ARG A 139 6.20 14.50 -10.43
N GLU A 140 5.68 14.07 -11.57
CA GLU A 140 4.46 14.61 -12.15
C GLU A 140 3.24 14.47 -11.20
N PHE A 141 3.13 13.34 -10.50
CA PHE A 141 2.11 13.16 -9.46
C PHE A 141 2.35 14.06 -8.26
N ALA A 142 3.57 14.13 -7.75
CA ALA A 142 3.93 14.97 -6.59
C ALA A 142 3.63 16.46 -6.82
N GLU A 143 3.68 16.93 -8.07
CA GLU A 143 3.29 18.28 -8.47
C GLU A 143 1.77 18.47 -8.54
N LYS A 144 1.01 17.41 -8.83
CA LYS A 144 -0.44 17.48 -9.08
C LYS A 144 -1.32 17.12 -7.86
N VAL A 145 -0.77 16.39 -6.87
CA VAL A 145 -1.53 15.91 -5.71
C VAL A 145 -0.81 16.27 -4.40
N SER A 146 -1.58 16.51 -3.34
CA SER A 146 -1.06 16.74 -1.99
C SER A 146 -1.08 15.49 -1.11
N THR A 147 -1.51 14.36 -1.67
CA THR A 147 -1.61 13.06 -0.98
C THR A 147 -0.24 12.39 -0.94
N ASP A 148 0.08 11.70 0.16
CA ASP A 148 1.29 10.88 0.26
C ASP A 148 1.40 9.89 -0.91
N ILE A 149 2.59 9.77 -1.52
CA ILE A 149 2.84 8.90 -2.66
C ILE A 149 3.68 7.71 -2.23
N LEU A 150 3.17 6.52 -2.50
CA LEU A 150 3.87 5.25 -2.38
C LEU A 150 4.32 4.81 -3.78
N ALA A 151 5.62 4.62 -4.00
CA ALA A 151 6.13 4.09 -5.25
C ALA A 151 6.24 2.57 -5.16
N GLY A 152 5.51 1.82 -6.00
CA GLY A 152 5.46 0.36 -5.96
C GLY A 152 5.71 -0.30 -7.32
N GLY A 153 6.14 -1.56 -7.28
CA GLY A 153 6.40 -2.36 -8.47
C GLY A 153 7.72 -2.06 -9.17
N LEU A 154 8.43 -3.12 -9.54
CA LEU A 154 9.75 -3.12 -10.19
C LEU A 154 10.88 -2.45 -9.39
N VAL A 155 10.67 -2.18 -8.10
CA VAL A 155 11.70 -1.64 -7.21
C VAL A 155 12.52 -2.82 -6.68
N GLU A 156 13.75 -2.97 -7.16
CA GLU A 156 14.62 -4.13 -6.93
C GLU A 156 15.99 -3.74 -6.34
N PHE A 157 16.37 -2.48 -6.45
CA PHE A 157 17.67 -1.98 -5.98
C PHE A 157 17.50 -0.82 -5.01
N LYS A 158 18.52 -0.61 -4.16
CA LYS A 158 18.58 0.55 -3.23
C LYS A 158 18.48 1.88 -3.97
N GLU A 159 19.12 1.95 -5.13
CA GLU A 159 19.04 3.11 -6.01
C GLU A 159 17.62 3.42 -6.45
N ASP A 160 16.79 2.41 -6.72
CA ASP A 160 15.38 2.62 -7.09
C ASP A 160 14.62 3.29 -5.94
N VAL A 161 14.90 2.86 -4.70
CA VAL A 161 14.30 3.47 -3.50
C VAL A 161 14.69 4.94 -3.38
N ASP A 162 15.99 5.25 -3.43
CA ASP A 162 16.48 6.62 -3.27
C ASP A 162 15.93 7.52 -4.37
N LEU A 163 15.96 7.06 -5.62
CA LEU A 163 15.47 7.81 -6.77
C LEU A 163 13.94 8.03 -6.76
N ALA A 164 13.17 7.09 -6.22
CA ALA A 164 11.73 7.29 -6.02
C ALA A 164 11.45 8.36 -4.97
N ILE A 165 12.18 8.33 -3.84
CA ILE A 165 12.06 9.36 -2.78
C ILE A 165 12.48 10.75 -3.30
N GLU A 166 13.60 10.85 -4.01
CA GLU A 166 14.06 12.11 -4.64
C GLU A 166 13.04 12.65 -5.66
N ALA A 167 12.28 11.77 -6.30
CA ALA A 167 11.23 12.15 -7.22
C ALA A 167 9.95 12.64 -6.52
N GLY A 168 9.83 12.52 -5.19
CA GLY A 168 8.72 12.99 -4.39
C GLY A 168 7.84 11.89 -3.79
N ALA A 169 8.24 10.62 -3.86
CA ALA A 169 7.55 9.57 -3.13
C ALA A 169 7.81 9.70 -1.62
N THR A 170 6.80 9.47 -0.81
CA THR A 170 6.91 9.43 0.66
C THR A 170 7.51 8.11 1.14
N ALA A 171 7.20 7.03 0.43
CA ALA A 171 7.69 5.68 0.73
C ALA A 171 7.70 4.82 -0.54
N VAL A 172 8.29 3.63 -0.43
CA VAL A 172 8.39 2.63 -1.50
C VAL A 172 7.83 1.30 -1.01
N SER A 173 7.07 0.60 -1.85
CA SER A 173 6.66 -0.79 -1.61
C SER A 173 7.41 -1.75 -2.53
N THR A 174 8.01 -2.79 -1.95
CA THR A 174 8.74 -3.80 -2.70
C THR A 174 8.56 -5.19 -2.12
N ALA A 175 8.62 -6.22 -2.99
CA ALA A 175 8.66 -7.61 -2.58
C ALA A 175 10.11 -8.12 -2.38
N ASP A 176 11.11 -7.30 -2.65
CA ASP A 176 12.50 -7.66 -2.42
C ASP A 176 12.84 -7.58 -0.92
N ARG A 177 13.13 -8.74 -0.32
CA ARG A 177 13.43 -8.87 1.11
C ARG A 177 14.72 -8.16 1.52
N GLU A 178 15.70 -8.02 0.63
CA GLU A 178 16.95 -7.33 0.93
C GLU A 178 16.72 -5.85 1.23
N LEU A 179 15.75 -5.25 0.54
CA LEU A 179 15.39 -3.86 0.73
C LEU A 179 14.57 -3.60 2.00
N TRP A 180 13.96 -4.61 2.62
CA TRP A 180 13.16 -4.41 3.84
C TRP A 180 13.97 -3.99 5.06
N ASN A 181 15.30 -4.12 5.00
CA ASN A 181 16.22 -3.63 6.02
C ASN A 181 16.95 -2.34 5.62
N TYR A 182 16.67 -1.81 4.41
CA TYR A 182 17.20 -0.55 3.93
C TYR A 182 16.53 0.64 4.64
N ARG A 183 17.32 1.70 4.94
CA ARG A 183 16.86 2.88 5.70
C ARG A 183 16.67 4.07 4.78
#